data_0fac406164bce3de35533ace4fcb6ba9
#
_entry.id   0fac406164bce3de35533ace4fcb6ba9
#
_cell.length_a   1.000
_cell.length_b   1.000
_cell.length_c   1.000
_cell.angle_alpha   90.00
_cell.angle_beta   90.00
_cell.angle_gamma   90.00
#
_symmetry.space_group_name_H-M   'P 1'
#
loop_
_entity.id
_entity.type
_entity.pdbx_description
1 polymer ?
#
loop_
_entity_poly.entity_id
_entity_poly.type
_entity_poly.pdbx_seq_one_letter_code
_entity_poly.pdbx_strand_id
1 'polypeptide(L)'
;MENNSQIIIYQSENNETKLEVLLENESVWLTQADMVVVFQTSKQNISLHIKNIFEEGELIENSVVKEYLATATDGKNYQKKHYNLDVIISVGYHIKSYIGYV
;
A
#
# COMPACT_ATOMS: atom_id res chain seq x y z
N MET A 1 -16.14 -8.70 -19.74
CA MET A 1 -15.33 -7.50 -19.49
C MET A 1 -13.91 -7.90 -19.08
N GLU A 2 -12.95 -7.29 -19.69
CA GLU A 2 -11.59 -7.65 -19.40
C GLU A 2 -11.17 -7.19 -18.01
N ASN A 3 -10.37 -8.04 -17.37
CA ASN A 3 -9.75 -7.69 -16.12
C ASN A 3 -8.53 -6.83 -16.43
N ASN A 4 -8.54 -5.60 -15.95
CA ASN A 4 -7.45 -4.65 -16.20
C ASN A 4 -6.41 -4.66 -15.10
N SER A 5 -6.40 -5.70 -14.26
CA SER A 5 -5.40 -5.83 -13.21
C SER A 5 -4.05 -6.12 -13.81
N GLN A 6 -3.04 -5.44 -13.31
CA GLN A 6 -1.68 -5.60 -13.77
C GLN A 6 -0.73 -5.44 -12.58
N ILE A 7 0.25 -6.32 -12.47
CA ILE A 7 1.25 -6.23 -11.43
C ILE A 7 2.56 -5.77 -12.06
N ILE A 8 3.11 -4.68 -11.52
CA ILE A 8 4.39 -4.14 -11.94
C ILE A 8 5.38 -4.33 -10.80
N ILE A 9 6.54 -4.86 -11.12
CA ILE A 9 7.57 -5.13 -10.13
C ILE A 9 8.71 -4.13 -10.32
N TYR A 10 9.04 -3.42 -9.24
CA TYR A 10 10.19 -2.53 -9.21
C TYR A 10 11.28 -3.13 -8.34
N GLN A 11 12.51 -3.11 -8.80
CA GLN A 11 13.66 -3.58 -8.04
C GLN A 11 14.72 -2.50 -7.99
N SER A 12 15.42 -2.42 -6.86
CA SER A 12 16.57 -1.54 -6.75
C SER A 12 17.72 -2.07 -7.61
N GLU A 13 18.69 -1.23 -7.90
CA GLU A 13 19.82 -1.59 -8.77
C GLU A 13 20.60 -2.79 -8.23
N ASN A 14 20.67 -2.94 -6.92
CA ASN A 14 21.40 -4.04 -6.28
C ASN A 14 20.48 -5.22 -5.96
N ASN A 15 19.24 -5.19 -6.41
CA ASN A 15 18.23 -6.25 -6.19
C ASN A 15 17.91 -6.48 -4.70
N GLU A 16 18.23 -5.54 -3.84
CA GLU A 16 17.94 -5.69 -2.41
C GLU A 16 16.51 -5.32 -2.07
N THR A 17 15.90 -4.44 -2.86
CA THR A 17 14.54 -3.97 -2.62
C THR A 17 13.66 -4.35 -3.79
N LYS A 18 12.54 -4.96 -3.48
CA LYS A 18 11.55 -5.33 -4.48
C LYS A 18 10.19 -4.76 -4.06
N LEU A 19 9.55 -4.08 -4.99
CA LEU A 19 8.23 -3.50 -4.76
C LEU A 19 7.27 -4.02 -5.81
N GLU A 20 6.18 -4.64 -5.37
CA GLU A 20 5.12 -5.08 -6.27
C GLU A 20 3.98 -4.07 -6.21
N VAL A 21 3.63 -3.52 -7.35
CA VAL A 21 2.57 -2.53 -7.47
C VAL A 21 1.45 -3.12 -8.29
N LEU A 22 0.26 -3.16 -7.72
CA LEU A 22 -0.93 -3.62 -8.41
C LEU A 22 -1.63 -2.42 -9.03
N LEU A 23 -1.85 -2.50 -10.35
CA LEU A 23 -2.63 -1.49 -11.07
C LEU A 23 -3.98 -2.10 -11.41
N GLU A 24 -5.05 -1.46 -10.97
CA GLU A 24 -6.41 -1.92 -11.27
C GLU A 24 -7.36 -0.74 -11.19
N ASN A 25 -8.31 -0.69 -12.12
CA ASN A 25 -9.35 0.34 -12.14
C ASN A 25 -8.76 1.75 -12.11
N GLU A 26 -7.70 1.95 -12.87
CA GLU A 26 -7.03 3.24 -12.99
C GLU A 26 -6.47 3.75 -11.66
N SER A 27 -6.17 2.83 -10.75
CA SER A 27 -5.60 3.17 -9.46
C SER A 27 -4.40 2.28 -9.17
N VAL A 28 -3.56 2.76 -8.28
CA VAL A 28 -2.42 2.02 -7.75
C VAL A 28 -2.84 1.43 -6.41
N TRP A 29 -2.51 0.16 -6.19
CA TRP A 29 -2.86 -0.54 -4.96
C TRP A 29 -1.58 -1.11 -4.33
N LEU A 30 -1.35 -0.80 -3.07
CA LEU A 30 -0.20 -1.27 -2.32
C LEU A 30 -0.63 -1.93 -1.03
N THR A 31 0.15 -2.93 -0.60
CA THR A 31 -0.01 -3.48 0.75
C THR A 31 0.68 -2.59 1.76
N GLN A 32 0.46 -2.85 3.05
CA GLN A 32 1.19 -2.13 4.09
C GLN A 32 2.70 -2.38 3.98
N ALA A 33 3.09 -3.62 3.65
CA ALA A 33 4.50 -3.95 3.48
C ALA A 33 5.13 -3.11 2.35
N ASP A 34 4.39 -2.92 1.26
CA ASP A 34 4.86 -2.07 0.16
C ASP A 34 5.03 -0.63 0.62
N MET A 35 4.09 -0.13 1.42
CA MET A 35 4.18 1.24 1.92
C MET A 35 5.36 1.44 2.85
N VAL A 36 5.73 0.42 3.62
CA VAL A 36 6.94 0.46 4.44
C VAL A 36 8.16 0.72 3.57
N VAL A 37 8.24 0.06 2.43
CA VAL A 37 9.35 0.25 1.49
C VAL A 37 9.29 1.65 0.87
N VAL A 38 8.12 2.05 0.38
CA VAL A 38 7.95 3.33 -0.30
C VAL A 38 8.27 4.51 0.61
N PHE A 39 7.76 4.48 1.83
CA PHE A 39 7.92 5.61 2.76
C PHE A 39 9.10 5.45 3.71
N GLN A 40 9.81 4.32 3.60
CA GLN A 40 11.00 4.06 4.42
C GLN A 40 10.72 4.25 5.91
N THR A 41 9.68 3.58 6.37
CA THR A 41 9.23 3.67 7.75
C THR A 41 8.92 2.27 8.28
N SER A 42 8.39 2.16 9.49
CA SER A 42 8.09 0.87 10.10
C SER A 42 6.67 0.42 9.77
N LYS A 43 6.43 -0.89 9.87
CA LYS A 43 5.10 -1.44 9.69
C LYS A 43 4.13 -0.88 10.74
N GLN A 44 4.63 -0.72 11.98
CA GLN A 44 3.81 -0.16 13.06
C GLN A 44 3.36 1.26 12.73
N ASN A 45 4.26 2.04 12.15
CA ASN A 45 3.94 3.42 11.79
C ASN A 45 2.90 3.48 10.67
N ILE A 46 3.06 2.64 9.64
CA ILE A 46 2.08 2.55 8.56
C ILE A 46 0.71 2.14 9.12
N SER A 47 0.67 1.11 9.95
CA SER A 47 -0.59 0.64 10.55
C SER A 47 -1.27 1.72 11.36
N LEU A 48 -0.49 2.48 12.12
CA LEU A 48 -1.04 3.56 12.95
C LEU A 48 -1.67 4.65 12.10
N HIS A 49 -0.97 5.08 11.05
CA HIS A 49 -1.49 6.13 10.17
C HIS A 49 -2.76 5.69 9.45
N ILE A 50 -2.78 4.44 8.95
CA ILE A 50 -3.97 3.91 8.29
C ILE A 50 -5.16 3.86 9.26
N LYS A 51 -4.90 3.37 10.47
CA LYS A 51 -5.95 3.32 11.49
C LYS A 51 -6.53 4.71 11.75
N ASN A 52 -5.66 5.70 11.90
CA ASN A 52 -6.10 7.07 12.17
C ASN A 52 -6.91 7.65 11.02
N ILE A 53 -6.49 7.39 9.78
CA ILE A 53 -7.21 7.87 8.59
C ILE A 53 -8.65 7.38 8.60
N PHE A 54 -8.87 6.11 8.91
CA PHE A 54 -10.22 5.55 8.91
C PHE A 54 -11.01 5.94 10.14
N GLU A 55 -10.38 6.00 11.31
CA GLU A 55 -11.07 6.38 12.54
C GLU A 55 -11.50 7.85 12.53
N GLU A 56 -10.71 8.69 11.91
CA GLU A 56 -11.04 10.13 11.82
C GLU A 56 -11.99 10.42 10.67
N GLY A 57 -12.36 9.40 9.89
CA GLY A 57 -13.30 9.57 8.79
C GLY A 57 -12.73 10.28 7.59
N GLU A 58 -11.41 10.35 7.48
CA GLU A 58 -10.76 10.99 6.36
C GLU A 58 -11.07 10.27 5.05
N LEU A 59 -11.10 8.94 5.08
CA LEU A 59 -11.47 8.09 3.96
C LEU A 59 -12.40 6.98 4.44
N ILE A 60 -13.22 6.47 3.54
CA ILE A 60 -14.13 5.37 3.84
C ILE A 60 -13.46 4.06 3.44
N GLU A 61 -13.24 3.18 4.43
CA GLU A 61 -12.46 1.96 4.23
C GLU A 61 -12.98 1.09 3.09
N ASN A 62 -14.29 0.88 3.01
CA ASN A 62 -14.86 -0.01 2.01
C ASN A 62 -14.59 0.44 0.58
N SER A 63 -14.34 1.72 0.37
CA SER A 63 -14.11 2.27 -0.96
C SER A 63 -12.65 2.18 -1.39
N VAL A 64 -11.73 2.08 -0.44
CA VAL A 64 -10.32 2.27 -0.72
C VAL A 64 -9.45 1.07 -0.33
N VAL A 65 -10.06 -0.02 0.15
CA VAL A 65 -9.35 -1.24 0.56
C VAL A 65 -9.96 -2.43 -0.18
N LYS A 66 -9.10 -3.28 -0.74
CA LYS A 66 -9.51 -4.54 -1.36
C LYS A 66 -8.53 -5.63 -0.99
N GLU A 67 -8.99 -6.86 -1.01
CA GLU A 67 -8.14 -8.01 -0.78
C GLU A 67 -7.82 -8.70 -2.09
N TYR A 68 -6.55 -9.00 -2.30
CA TYR A 68 -6.07 -9.70 -3.48
C TYR A 68 -5.21 -10.88 -3.07
N LEU A 69 -5.22 -11.94 -3.88
CA LEU A 69 -4.36 -13.07 -3.67
C LEU A 69 -2.91 -12.70 -3.97
N ALA A 70 -2.02 -13.10 -3.08
CA ALA A 70 -0.59 -12.91 -3.26
C ALA A 70 0.12 -14.21 -2.87
N THR A 71 1.16 -14.55 -3.61
CA THR A 71 1.94 -15.74 -3.33
C THR A 71 3.05 -15.39 -2.35
N ALA A 72 3.09 -16.13 -1.24
CA ALA A 72 4.12 -15.94 -0.23
C ALA A 72 5.36 -16.77 -0.57
N THR A 73 6.43 -16.56 0.21
CA THR A 73 7.69 -17.27 -0.01
C THR A 73 7.57 -18.78 0.20
N ASP A 74 6.57 -19.22 0.96
CA ASP A 74 6.32 -20.65 1.18
C ASP A 74 5.53 -21.30 0.03
N GLY A 75 5.24 -20.54 -1.03
CA GLY A 75 4.50 -21.04 -2.18
C GLY A 75 2.99 -21.05 -2.02
N LYS A 76 2.49 -20.65 -0.87
CA LYS A 76 1.04 -20.59 -0.63
C LYS A 76 0.49 -19.23 -0.99
N ASN A 77 -0.79 -19.21 -1.37
CA ASN A 77 -1.49 -17.98 -1.70
C ASN A 77 -2.26 -17.49 -0.48
N TYR A 78 -2.10 -16.22 -0.17
CA TYR A 78 -2.82 -15.56 0.92
C TYR A 78 -3.54 -14.34 0.38
N GLN A 79 -4.69 -14.05 0.95
CA GLN A 79 -5.37 -12.80 0.65
C GLN A 79 -4.74 -11.70 1.50
N LYS A 80 -4.32 -10.63 0.85
CA LYS A 80 -3.72 -9.48 1.52
C LYS A 80 -4.51 -8.23 1.21
N LYS A 81 -4.67 -7.40 2.21
CA LYS A 81 -5.31 -6.10 2.03
C LYS A 81 -4.41 -5.18 1.21
N HIS A 82 -5.00 -4.60 0.19
CA HIS A 82 -4.36 -3.59 -0.64
C HIS A 82 -5.11 -2.28 -0.48
N TYR A 83 -4.37 -1.21 -0.47
CA TYR A 83 -4.90 0.14 -0.27
C TYR A 83 -4.67 0.94 -1.54
N ASN A 84 -5.68 1.72 -1.93
CA ASN A 84 -5.59 2.44 -3.19
C ASN A 84 -4.76 3.72 -3.06
N LEU A 85 -4.67 4.45 -4.18
CA LEU A 85 -3.85 5.66 -4.24
C LEU A 85 -4.28 6.72 -3.22
N ASP A 86 -5.59 6.83 -2.96
CA ASP A 86 -6.06 7.82 -1.97
C ASP A 86 -5.48 7.56 -0.59
N VAL A 87 -5.43 6.28 -0.18
CA VAL A 87 -4.83 5.92 1.11
C VAL A 87 -3.32 6.17 1.08
N ILE A 88 -2.67 5.81 -0.02
CA ILE A 88 -1.22 5.98 -0.16
C ILE A 88 -0.85 7.45 0.00
N ILE A 89 -1.57 8.33 -0.68
CA ILE A 89 -1.33 9.77 -0.60
C ILE A 89 -1.58 10.28 0.82
N SER A 90 -2.65 9.83 1.43
CA SER A 90 -3.01 10.26 2.78
C SER A 90 -1.96 9.83 3.80
N VAL A 91 -1.48 8.58 3.69
CA VAL A 91 -0.42 8.08 4.56
C VAL A 91 0.85 8.91 4.40
N GLY A 92 1.22 9.20 3.15
CA GLY A 92 2.39 10.04 2.89
C GLY A 92 2.26 11.42 3.52
N TYR A 93 1.09 11.99 3.45
CA TYR A 93 0.83 13.30 4.04
C TYR A 93 0.96 13.26 5.56
N HIS A 94 0.41 12.22 6.19
CA HIS A 94 0.50 12.05 7.64
C HIS A 94 1.95 11.87 8.09
N ILE A 95 2.73 11.09 7.35
CA ILE A 95 4.13 10.86 7.68
C ILE A 95 4.92 12.15 7.61
N LYS A 96 4.72 12.95 6.56
CA LYS A 96 5.42 14.22 6.40
C LYS A 96 5.05 15.20 7.51
N SER A 97 3.77 15.27 7.87
CA SER A 97 3.33 16.12 8.96
C SER A 97 3.97 15.72 10.27
N TYR A 98 4.03 14.41 10.52
CA TYR A 98 4.57 13.89 11.77
C TYR A 98 6.04 14.25 11.96
N ILE A 99 6.83 14.20 10.89
CA ILE A 99 8.26 14.51 10.99
C ILE A 99 8.58 15.98 10.74
N GLY A 100 7.56 16.81 10.56
CA GLY A 100 7.74 18.25 10.47
C GLY A 100 8.21 18.76 9.13
N TYR A 101 8.14 18.00 8.07
CA TYR A 101 8.43 18.48 6.73
C TYR A 101 7.26 19.28 6.20
N VAL A 102 7.61 20.32 5.55
CA VAL A 102 6.62 21.25 4.98
C VAL A 102 6.70 21.20 3.47
#